data_de4f96b6aabd2f2ed90f91f675095375
#
_entry.id   de4f96b6aabd2f2ed90f91f675095375
#
_cell.length_a   1.000
_cell.length_b   1.000
_cell.length_c   1.000
_cell.angle_alpha   90.00
_cell.angle_beta   90.00
_cell.angle_gamma   90.00
#
_symmetry.space_group_name_H-M   'P 1'
#
loop_
_entity.id
_entity.type
_entity.pdbx_description
1 polymer ?
#
loop_
_entity_poly.entity_id
_entity_poly.type
_entity_poly.pdbx_seq_one_letter_code
_entity_poly.pdbx_strand_id
1 'polypeptide(L)'
;DKIKICSFTNEVEMAKYATSILTNSPDQYQAIILPDDSLLPMVLTSLPDDIESVNITMNYSIKNTNAYTLIMQIFDLYNNIRKNNSKILISKQKWLELIYHSLIYKNTNVQKMINDYLDPQKTNNSNTQEINDFIEIININTANDPLIDKLLAIINAKDTSDFINHLLELLSYLEENLKNSEEKSSMLILELEAIRQLYTQLQEINDLLAQYNLAIINIKFLISLITEILREIKIDLIGEPLDNIQVMGLMESRLLDFEKVIILSLNNKIVPGDKYIPTFIPYHFRKHFNLPTQDWREGIDAFHIYRLLQRSRDIHLLSSMFIADEECDYSPYLLQLKYRGIKIKNFTEKIGNSSQITTHTVSSDAKNKVIDYLNNNKLARNAISAYIQCPRKFYFKYIENLTDNDLFPEEALERELGTLIHQALNNLFINYKDKMVDITILQNIKNNIDAVCNALIPNNDSIKVLLLKHQLKS
;
A
#
# COMPACT_ATOMS: atom_id res chain seq x y z
N ASP A 1 1.67 -3.91 40.88
CA ASP A 1 2.01 -2.62 40.24
C ASP A 1 0.81 -2.13 39.42
N LYS A 2 0.38 -0.89 39.66
CA LYS A 2 -0.76 -0.27 38.96
C LYS A 2 -0.51 -0.08 37.45
N ILE A 3 0.72 0.20 37.08
CA ILE A 3 1.14 0.47 35.71
C ILE A 3 2.05 -0.65 35.22
N LYS A 4 1.71 -1.23 34.08
CA LYS A 4 2.49 -2.27 33.37
C LYS A 4 2.88 -1.72 32.01
N ILE A 5 4.18 -1.71 31.72
CA ILE A 5 4.70 -1.31 30.41
C ILE A 5 5.18 -2.57 29.70
N CYS A 6 4.65 -2.83 28.52
CA CYS A 6 4.98 -4.00 27.73
C CYS A 6 5.42 -3.59 26.32
N SER A 7 6.50 -4.19 25.83
CA SER A 7 7.01 -4.00 24.49
C SER A 7 6.93 -5.31 23.71
N PHE A 8 6.41 -5.24 22.49
CA PHE A 8 6.17 -6.37 21.60
C PHE A 8 7.02 -6.25 20.35
N THR A 9 7.23 -7.35 19.64
CA THR A 9 7.99 -7.33 18.40
C THR A 9 7.22 -6.59 17.30
N ASN A 10 5.92 -6.83 17.20
CA ASN A 10 5.07 -6.25 16.16
C ASN A 10 3.68 -5.86 16.71
N GLU A 11 2.90 -5.16 15.87
CA GLU A 11 1.59 -4.63 16.21
C GLU A 11 0.53 -5.72 16.40
N VAL A 12 0.64 -6.85 15.67
CA VAL A 12 -0.32 -7.97 15.79
C VAL A 12 -0.21 -8.65 17.16
N GLU A 13 1.02 -8.90 17.64
CA GLU A 13 1.26 -9.44 18.98
C GLU A 13 0.72 -8.49 20.06
N MET A 14 0.96 -7.20 19.88
CA MET A 14 0.48 -6.16 20.78
C MET A 14 -1.06 -6.14 20.84
N ALA A 15 -1.76 -6.20 19.69
CA ALA A 15 -3.21 -6.24 19.61
C ALA A 15 -3.79 -7.50 20.27
N LYS A 16 -3.20 -8.68 20.01
CA LYS A 16 -3.60 -9.94 20.62
C LYS A 16 -3.42 -9.92 22.15
N TYR A 17 -2.34 -9.36 22.64
CA TYR A 17 -2.13 -9.20 24.07
C TYR A 17 -3.17 -8.25 24.67
N ALA A 18 -3.43 -7.10 24.02
CA ALA A 18 -4.40 -6.13 24.49
C ALA A 18 -5.80 -6.74 24.65
N THR A 19 -6.22 -7.54 23.69
CA THR A 19 -7.54 -8.21 23.72
C THR A 19 -7.57 -9.39 24.71
N SER A 20 -6.48 -10.15 24.85
CA SER A 20 -6.40 -11.29 25.79
C SER A 20 -6.51 -10.91 27.25
N ILE A 21 -6.19 -9.67 27.61
CA ILE A 21 -6.29 -9.18 28.99
C ILE A 21 -7.64 -8.52 29.31
N LEU A 22 -8.54 -8.40 28.33
CA LEU A 22 -9.91 -7.95 28.58
C LEU A 22 -10.67 -8.97 29.42
N THR A 23 -11.62 -8.50 30.19
CA THR A 23 -12.46 -9.34 31.04
C THR A 23 -13.94 -9.04 30.76
N ASN A 24 -14.74 -10.07 30.58
CA ASN A 24 -16.18 -9.94 30.39
C ASN A 24 -16.89 -9.74 31.74
N SER A 25 -16.55 -8.64 32.43
CA SER A 25 -17.12 -8.30 33.73
C SER A 25 -18.06 -7.11 33.59
N PRO A 26 -19.35 -7.25 33.89
CA PRO A 26 -20.34 -6.17 33.74
C PRO A 26 -20.07 -4.94 34.60
N ASP A 27 -19.34 -5.11 35.72
CA ASP A 27 -19.04 -4.03 36.66
C ASP A 27 -17.73 -3.30 36.40
N GLN A 28 -16.95 -3.70 35.36
CA GLN A 28 -15.63 -3.15 35.12
C GLN A 28 -15.59 -2.39 33.79
N TYR A 29 -15.56 -1.06 33.86
CA TYR A 29 -15.35 -0.22 32.66
C TYR A 29 -13.92 -0.31 32.17
N GLN A 30 -13.75 -0.84 30.97
CA GLN A 30 -12.45 -1.07 30.33
C GLN A 30 -12.35 -0.31 29.02
N ALA A 31 -11.17 0.24 28.72
CA ALA A 31 -10.94 0.92 27.46
C ALA A 31 -9.64 0.44 26.78
N ILE A 32 -9.75 0.17 25.48
CA ILE A 32 -8.62 0.07 24.56
C ILE A 32 -8.51 1.42 23.86
N ILE A 33 -7.39 2.09 24.07
CA ILE A 33 -7.10 3.38 23.45
C ILE A 33 -6.16 3.17 22.27
N LEU A 34 -6.60 3.59 21.09
CA LEU A 34 -5.88 3.51 19.83
C LEU A 34 -5.45 4.91 19.39
N PRO A 35 -4.19 5.31 19.62
CA PRO A 35 -3.67 6.56 19.07
C PRO A 35 -3.54 6.52 17.54
N ASP A 36 -3.40 5.32 16.98
CA ASP A 36 -3.38 5.05 15.54
C ASP A 36 -4.66 4.27 15.15
N ASP A 37 -5.46 4.86 14.28
CA ASP A 37 -6.72 4.28 13.78
C ASP A 37 -6.50 3.03 12.90
N SER A 38 -5.32 2.87 12.31
CA SER A 38 -4.97 1.70 11.50
C SER A 38 -4.96 0.38 12.27
N LEU A 39 -4.83 0.42 13.60
CA LEU A 39 -4.84 -0.76 14.47
C LEU A 39 -6.24 -1.32 14.75
N LEU A 40 -7.29 -0.58 14.46
CA LEU A 40 -8.66 -1.01 14.74
C LEU A 40 -8.99 -2.39 14.15
N PRO A 41 -8.70 -2.71 12.88
CA PRO A 41 -8.96 -4.04 12.33
C PRO A 41 -8.23 -5.16 13.07
N MET A 42 -6.97 -4.92 13.47
CA MET A 42 -6.17 -5.91 14.21
C MET A 42 -6.77 -6.19 15.59
N VAL A 43 -7.25 -5.16 16.28
CA VAL A 43 -7.92 -5.29 17.58
C VAL A 43 -9.23 -6.05 17.42
N LEU A 44 -10.08 -5.67 16.45
CA LEU A 44 -11.38 -6.31 16.23
C LEU A 44 -11.26 -7.79 15.86
N THR A 45 -10.29 -8.14 15.00
CA THR A 45 -10.05 -9.54 14.59
C THR A 45 -9.39 -10.40 15.69
N SER A 46 -8.82 -9.75 16.71
CA SER A 46 -8.16 -10.43 17.83
C SER A 46 -9.05 -10.52 19.08
N LEU A 47 -10.27 -10.01 19.03
CA LEU A 47 -11.19 -10.11 20.16
C LEU A 47 -11.51 -11.57 20.47
N PRO A 48 -11.48 -11.98 21.76
CA PRO A 48 -11.89 -13.32 22.18
C PRO A 48 -13.39 -13.58 21.91
N ASP A 49 -13.74 -14.83 21.63
CA ASP A 49 -15.13 -15.25 21.33
C ASP A 49 -16.11 -15.06 22.52
N ASP A 50 -15.59 -14.92 23.72
CA ASP A 50 -16.38 -14.69 24.95
C ASP A 50 -16.80 -13.23 25.14
N ILE A 51 -16.31 -12.32 24.33
CA ILE A 51 -16.69 -10.91 24.32
C ILE A 51 -17.84 -10.71 23.32
N GLU A 52 -19.05 -10.57 23.82
CA GLU A 52 -20.27 -10.48 23.01
C GLU A 52 -20.42 -9.13 22.31
N SER A 53 -19.99 -8.04 22.97
CA SER A 53 -20.15 -6.67 22.46
C SER A 53 -19.01 -5.74 22.84
N VAL A 54 -18.68 -4.86 21.95
CA VAL A 54 -17.64 -3.82 22.12
C VAL A 54 -18.15 -2.53 21.50
N ASN A 55 -18.16 -1.47 22.28
CA ASN A 55 -18.47 -0.15 21.76
C ASN A 55 -17.25 0.48 21.09
N ILE A 56 -17.41 0.93 19.84
CA ILE A 56 -16.35 1.58 19.07
C ILE A 56 -16.70 3.05 18.89
N THR A 57 -15.86 3.93 19.41
CA THR A 57 -16.03 5.38 19.28
C THR A 57 -14.72 5.99 18.81
N MET A 58 -14.55 6.10 17.49
CA MET A 58 -13.37 6.71 16.90
C MET A 58 -13.61 7.07 15.43
N ASN A 59 -12.81 7.98 14.92
CA ASN A 59 -12.76 8.28 13.51
C ASN A 59 -11.82 7.29 12.80
N TYR A 60 -12.33 6.55 11.84
CA TYR A 60 -11.55 5.60 11.07
C TYR A 60 -11.26 6.14 9.68
N SER A 61 -9.99 6.18 9.28
CA SER A 61 -9.62 6.68 7.96
C SER A 61 -10.12 5.75 6.86
N ILE A 62 -10.78 6.30 5.85
CA ILE A 62 -11.28 5.53 4.71
C ILE A 62 -10.15 4.85 3.94
N LYS A 63 -8.92 5.39 3.99
CA LYS A 63 -7.71 4.83 3.35
C LYS A 63 -7.41 3.39 3.79
N ASN A 64 -7.81 3.05 5.01
CA ASN A 64 -7.53 1.74 5.60
C ASN A 64 -8.61 0.69 5.26
N THR A 65 -9.54 1.01 4.35
CA THR A 65 -10.61 0.11 3.92
C THR A 65 -10.32 -0.53 2.57
N ASN A 66 -10.85 -1.75 2.37
CA ASN A 66 -10.76 -2.43 1.09
C ASN A 66 -11.54 -1.69 -0.01
N ALA A 67 -12.65 -1.04 0.34
CA ALA A 67 -13.43 -0.26 -0.62
C ALA A 67 -12.61 0.90 -1.22
N TYR A 68 -11.83 1.61 -0.40
CA TYR A 68 -10.94 2.66 -0.88
C TYR A 68 -9.82 2.10 -1.77
N THR A 69 -9.17 1.00 -1.36
CA THR A 69 -8.10 0.39 -2.15
C THR A 69 -8.59 -0.09 -3.51
N LEU A 70 -9.82 -0.61 -3.58
CA LEU A 70 -10.46 -0.98 -4.84
C LEU A 70 -10.62 0.22 -5.78
N ILE A 71 -11.16 1.33 -5.29
CA ILE A 71 -11.31 2.56 -6.08
C ILE A 71 -9.95 3.05 -6.59
N MET A 72 -8.91 3.03 -5.73
CA MET A 72 -7.56 3.44 -6.13
C MET A 72 -6.96 2.51 -7.21
N GLN A 73 -7.19 1.21 -7.13
CA GLN A 73 -6.76 0.26 -8.16
C GLN A 73 -7.49 0.49 -9.50
N ILE A 74 -8.79 0.81 -9.46
CA ILE A 74 -9.56 1.19 -10.65
C ILE A 74 -8.99 2.46 -11.27
N PHE A 75 -8.65 3.47 -10.47
CA PHE A 75 -8.06 4.72 -10.93
C PHE A 75 -6.67 4.50 -11.54
N ASP A 76 -5.84 3.68 -10.90
CA ASP A 76 -4.53 3.33 -11.41
C ASP A 76 -4.64 2.56 -12.74
N LEU A 77 -5.55 1.59 -12.82
CA LEU A 77 -5.84 0.89 -14.06
C LEU A 77 -6.25 1.86 -15.18
N TYR A 78 -7.20 2.77 -14.90
CA TYR A 78 -7.69 3.75 -15.88
C TYR A 78 -6.57 4.69 -16.37
N ASN A 79 -5.70 5.14 -15.47
CA ASN A 79 -4.58 6.02 -15.82
C ASN A 79 -3.55 5.34 -16.74
N ASN A 80 -3.43 4.01 -16.67
CA ASN A 80 -2.50 3.20 -17.45
C ASN A 80 -3.11 2.61 -18.73
N ILE A 81 -4.36 2.97 -19.08
CA ILE A 81 -4.98 2.53 -20.34
C ILE A 81 -4.26 3.15 -21.53
N ARG A 82 -3.96 2.31 -22.53
CA ARG A 82 -3.46 2.75 -23.84
C ARG A 82 -4.57 2.60 -24.89
N LYS A 83 -4.88 3.69 -25.60
CA LYS A 83 -5.82 3.69 -26.71
C LYS A 83 -5.02 3.67 -28.02
N ASN A 84 -5.17 2.62 -28.82
CA ASN A 84 -4.49 2.49 -30.11
C ASN A 84 -5.53 2.10 -31.18
N ASN A 85 -5.73 2.95 -32.19
CA ASN A 85 -6.59 2.71 -33.37
C ASN A 85 -7.91 1.96 -33.07
N SER A 86 -8.75 2.49 -32.21
CA SER A 86 -10.03 1.90 -31.75
C SER A 86 -9.94 0.73 -30.77
N LYS A 87 -8.75 0.30 -30.38
CA LYS A 87 -8.54 -0.75 -29.39
C LYS A 87 -8.13 -0.15 -28.05
N ILE A 88 -8.70 -0.67 -26.99
CA ILE A 88 -8.33 -0.32 -25.63
C ILE A 88 -7.47 -1.45 -25.07
N LEU A 89 -6.25 -1.10 -24.71
CA LEU A 89 -5.27 -2.03 -24.16
C LEU A 89 -5.08 -1.74 -22.66
N ILE A 90 -5.20 -2.78 -21.85
CA ILE A 90 -5.02 -2.74 -20.38
C ILE A 90 -3.76 -3.51 -20.02
N SER A 91 -2.98 -3.01 -19.06
CA SER A 91 -1.88 -3.78 -18.48
C SER A 91 -2.40 -5.07 -17.83
N LYS A 92 -1.86 -6.23 -18.22
CA LYS A 92 -2.22 -7.53 -17.67
C LYS A 92 -2.02 -7.59 -16.16
N GLN A 93 -0.91 -7.06 -15.68
CA GLN A 93 -0.58 -7.02 -14.26
C GLN A 93 -1.64 -6.21 -13.49
N LYS A 94 -1.95 -4.98 -13.92
CA LYS A 94 -2.94 -4.12 -13.25
C LYS A 94 -4.35 -4.71 -13.27
N TRP A 95 -4.71 -5.41 -14.34
CA TRP A 95 -5.97 -6.14 -14.43
C TRP A 95 -6.01 -7.30 -13.42
N LEU A 96 -4.93 -8.09 -13.31
CA LEU A 96 -4.85 -9.17 -12.34
C LEU A 96 -4.88 -8.64 -10.89
N GLU A 97 -4.12 -7.58 -10.57
CA GLU A 97 -4.17 -6.92 -9.26
C GLU A 97 -5.61 -6.54 -8.87
N LEU A 98 -6.36 -5.95 -9.81
CA LEU A 98 -7.75 -5.58 -9.58
C LEU A 98 -8.66 -6.81 -9.35
N ILE A 99 -8.53 -7.85 -10.17
CA ILE A 99 -9.37 -9.06 -10.05
C ILE A 99 -9.07 -9.85 -8.78
N TYR A 100 -7.81 -9.87 -8.33
CA TYR A 100 -7.42 -10.48 -7.06
C TYR A 100 -7.80 -9.65 -5.83
N HIS A 101 -8.37 -8.47 -6.01
CA HIS A 101 -8.82 -7.67 -4.88
C HIS A 101 -9.90 -8.40 -4.06
N SER A 102 -9.81 -8.30 -2.71
CA SER A 102 -10.66 -9.08 -1.78
C SER A 102 -12.16 -8.94 -2.00
N LEU A 103 -12.64 -7.76 -2.41
CA LEU A 103 -14.05 -7.50 -2.71
C LEU A 103 -14.52 -8.09 -4.06
N ILE A 104 -13.58 -8.40 -4.97
CA ILE A 104 -13.87 -8.96 -6.29
C ILE A 104 -13.65 -10.48 -6.31
N TYR A 105 -12.52 -10.93 -5.76
CA TYR A 105 -12.07 -12.33 -5.81
C TYR A 105 -13.04 -13.32 -5.13
N LYS A 106 -13.83 -12.89 -4.15
CA LYS A 106 -14.84 -13.74 -3.49
C LYS A 106 -15.92 -14.24 -4.46
N ASN A 107 -16.07 -13.63 -5.64
CA ASN A 107 -17.01 -14.09 -6.67
C ASN A 107 -16.49 -15.34 -7.38
N THR A 108 -17.27 -16.44 -7.34
CA THR A 108 -16.91 -17.74 -7.91
C THR A 108 -16.70 -17.71 -9.43
N ASN A 109 -17.40 -16.81 -10.15
CA ASN A 109 -17.26 -16.67 -11.60
C ASN A 109 -15.92 -16.00 -11.95
N VAL A 110 -15.52 -15.01 -11.16
CA VAL A 110 -14.21 -14.35 -11.28
C VAL A 110 -13.08 -15.35 -11.05
N GLN A 111 -13.20 -16.22 -10.04
CA GLN A 111 -12.20 -17.27 -9.79
C GLN A 111 -12.05 -18.23 -10.97
N LYS A 112 -13.16 -18.64 -11.61
CA LYS A 112 -13.11 -19.48 -12.82
C LYS A 112 -12.42 -18.76 -13.97
N MET A 113 -12.73 -17.48 -14.16
CA MET A 113 -12.09 -16.66 -15.20
C MET A 113 -10.58 -16.53 -14.99
N ILE A 114 -10.13 -16.34 -13.75
CA ILE A 114 -8.70 -16.29 -13.39
C ILE A 114 -8.02 -17.61 -13.73
N ASN A 115 -8.60 -18.75 -13.34
CA ASN A 115 -8.05 -20.07 -13.62
C ASN A 115 -7.94 -20.34 -15.13
N ASP A 116 -8.95 -19.96 -15.90
CA ASP A 116 -8.93 -20.07 -17.36
C ASP A 116 -7.88 -19.17 -18.01
N TYR A 117 -7.59 -18.02 -17.39
CA TYR A 117 -6.60 -17.04 -17.87
C TYR A 117 -5.16 -17.42 -17.53
N LEU A 118 -4.96 -18.11 -16.39
CA LEU A 118 -3.65 -18.58 -15.93
C LEU A 118 -3.27 -19.95 -16.51
N ASP A 119 -4.19 -20.63 -17.23
CA ASP A 119 -3.93 -21.95 -17.83
C ASP A 119 -2.89 -21.81 -18.97
N PRO A 120 -1.67 -22.38 -18.80
CA PRO A 120 -0.60 -22.27 -19.82
C PRO A 120 -0.97 -22.93 -21.16
N GLN A 121 -1.93 -23.86 -21.16
CA GLN A 121 -2.35 -24.56 -22.38
C GLN A 121 -3.23 -23.69 -23.28
N LYS A 122 -3.92 -22.67 -22.73
CA LYS A 122 -4.79 -21.76 -23.49
C LYS A 122 -4.08 -20.50 -23.99
N THR A 123 -2.88 -20.17 -23.47
CA THR A 123 -2.12 -18.97 -23.82
C THR A 123 -1.14 -19.12 -24.96
N ASN A 124 -1.07 -20.29 -25.61
CA ASN A 124 -0.07 -20.64 -26.64
C ASN A 124 -0.39 -20.17 -28.08
N ASN A 125 -0.84 -18.94 -28.29
CA ASN A 125 -0.95 -18.41 -29.65
C ASN A 125 -0.56 -16.93 -29.76
N SER A 126 0.73 -16.58 -29.54
CA SER A 126 1.35 -15.41 -30.21
C SER A 126 2.83 -15.28 -29.88
N ASN A 127 3.64 -15.34 -30.93
CA ASN A 127 5.08 -15.16 -30.96
C ASN A 127 5.48 -13.68 -30.89
N THR A 128 5.26 -12.97 -29.76
CA THR A 128 5.91 -11.67 -29.52
C THR A 128 5.86 -11.33 -28.04
N GLN A 129 7.00 -11.23 -27.38
CA GLN A 129 7.15 -10.92 -25.97
C GLN A 129 6.53 -9.57 -25.55
N GLU A 130 6.44 -8.59 -26.42
CA GLU A 130 5.86 -7.27 -26.12
C GLU A 130 4.32 -7.23 -26.07
N ILE A 131 3.63 -8.20 -26.69
CA ILE A 131 2.15 -8.26 -26.72
C ILE A 131 1.60 -8.98 -25.47
N ASN A 132 2.42 -9.74 -24.75
CA ASN A 132 1.97 -10.51 -23.57
C ASN A 132 1.65 -9.65 -22.34
N ASP A 133 2.11 -8.39 -22.28
CA ASP A 133 1.90 -7.52 -21.14
C ASP A 133 0.58 -6.73 -21.17
N PHE A 134 -0.10 -6.72 -22.33
CA PHE A 134 -1.35 -6.00 -22.52
C PHE A 134 -2.48 -6.92 -22.98
N ILE A 135 -3.66 -6.70 -22.42
CA ILE A 135 -4.89 -7.40 -22.79
C ILE A 135 -5.78 -6.45 -23.57
N GLU A 136 -6.29 -6.92 -24.68
CA GLU A 136 -7.33 -6.22 -25.42
C GLU A 136 -8.67 -6.44 -24.71
N ILE A 137 -9.43 -5.37 -24.40
CA ILE A 137 -10.73 -5.46 -23.70
C ILE A 137 -11.69 -6.40 -24.41
N ILE A 138 -11.67 -6.45 -25.75
CA ILE A 138 -12.54 -7.31 -26.57
C ILE A 138 -12.29 -8.81 -26.27
N ASN A 139 -11.09 -9.16 -25.80
CA ASN A 139 -10.71 -10.55 -25.51
C ASN A 139 -11.02 -10.96 -24.07
N ILE A 140 -11.52 -10.05 -23.23
CA ILE A 140 -11.95 -10.38 -21.88
C ILE A 140 -13.31 -11.07 -22.01
N ASN A 141 -13.31 -12.38 -21.77
CA ASN A 141 -14.55 -13.16 -21.77
C ASN A 141 -15.33 -12.80 -20.49
N THR A 142 -16.40 -12.00 -20.65
CA THR A 142 -17.20 -11.49 -19.53
C THR A 142 -17.96 -12.57 -18.79
N ALA A 143 -18.10 -13.77 -19.36
CA ALA A 143 -18.83 -14.90 -18.78
C ALA A 143 -20.22 -14.52 -18.19
N ASN A 144 -20.82 -13.43 -18.64
CA ASN A 144 -22.04 -12.80 -18.13
C ASN A 144 -21.99 -12.50 -16.62
N ASP A 145 -20.83 -12.04 -16.12
CA ASP A 145 -20.69 -11.64 -14.72
C ASP A 145 -20.97 -10.13 -14.57
N PRO A 146 -22.01 -9.76 -13.78
CA PRO A 146 -22.41 -8.36 -13.62
C PRO A 146 -21.30 -7.47 -13.05
N LEU A 147 -20.38 -8.02 -12.24
CA LEU A 147 -19.27 -7.27 -11.65
C LEU A 147 -18.25 -6.87 -12.73
N ILE A 148 -17.89 -7.84 -13.59
CA ILE A 148 -16.93 -7.59 -14.68
C ILE A 148 -17.52 -6.62 -15.69
N ASP A 149 -18.81 -6.75 -16.00
CA ASP A 149 -19.50 -5.82 -16.92
C ASP A 149 -19.47 -4.38 -16.38
N LYS A 150 -19.66 -4.18 -15.07
CA LYS A 150 -19.55 -2.86 -14.44
C LYS A 150 -18.11 -2.30 -14.46
N LEU A 151 -17.10 -3.14 -14.21
CA LEU A 151 -15.70 -2.74 -14.33
C LEU A 151 -15.34 -2.32 -15.76
N LEU A 152 -15.80 -3.07 -16.74
CA LEU A 152 -15.59 -2.74 -18.14
C LEU A 152 -16.34 -1.47 -18.57
N ALA A 153 -17.52 -1.21 -18.01
CA ALA A 153 -18.27 0.04 -18.23
C ALA A 153 -17.48 1.26 -17.76
N ILE A 154 -16.85 1.20 -16.57
CA ILE A 154 -15.97 2.25 -16.05
C ILE A 154 -14.81 2.54 -17.01
N ILE A 155 -14.16 1.48 -17.51
CA ILE A 155 -13.02 1.59 -18.42
C ILE A 155 -13.43 2.22 -19.77
N ASN A 156 -14.64 1.93 -20.24
CA ASN A 156 -15.20 2.41 -21.49
C ASN A 156 -15.91 3.77 -21.37
N ALA A 157 -15.92 4.38 -20.18
CA ALA A 157 -16.60 5.67 -19.96
C ALA A 157 -16.13 6.73 -20.96
N LYS A 158 -17.10 7.48 -21.50
CA LYS A 158 -16.88 8.48 -22.56
C LYS A 158 -16.56 9.85 -21.98
N ASP A 159 -17.22 10.19 -20.90
CA ASP A 159 -17.09 11.48 -20.22
C ASP A 159 -17.00 11.31 -18.69
N THR A 160 -16.83 12.42 -18.00
CA THR A 160 -16.68 12.45 -16.54
C THR A 160 -17.94 12.02 -15.80
N SER A 161 -19.11 12.33 -16.33
CA SER A 161 -20.38 11.95 -15.73
C SER A 161 -20.63 10.44 -15.88
N ASP A 162 -20.41 9.88 -17.07
CA ASP A 162 -20.47 8.43 -17.30
C ASP A 162 -19.52 7.69 -16.34
N PHE A 163 -18.29 8.20 -16.20
CA PHE A 163 -17.28 7.58 -15.33
C PHE A 163 -17.74 7.51 -13.87
N ILE A 164 -18.25 8.62 -13.31
CA ILE A 164 -18.74 8.62 -11.92
C ILE A 164 -19.99 7.76 -11.79
N ASN A 165 -20.93 7.82 -12.73
CA ASN A 165 -22.16 7.02 -12.68
C ASN A 165 -21.85 5.51 -12.65
N HIS A 166 -20.91 5.04 -13.47
CA HIS A 166 -20.48 3.65 -13.43
C HIS A 166 -19.76 3.26 -12.14
N LEU A 167 -18.99 4.20 -11.51
CA LEU A 167 -18.44 3.98 -10.18
C LEU A 167 -19.52 3.85 -9.11
N LEU A 168 -20.56 4.70 -9.16
CA LEU A 168 -21.71 4.64 -8.24
C LEU A 168 -22.47 3.32 -8.39
N GLU A 169 -22.69 2.86 -9.65
CA GLU A 169 -23.31 1.56 -9.91
C GLU A 169 -22.49 0.38 -9.37
N LEU A 170 -21.15 0.44 -9.47
CA LEU A 170 -20.27 -0.57 -8.91
C LEU A 170 -20.36 -0.60 -7.38
N LEU A 171 -20.32 0.58 -6.73
CA LEU A 171 -20.42 0.66 -5.26
C LEU A 171 -21.77 0.15 -4.76
N SER A 172 -22.88 0.51 -5.42
CA SER A 172 -24.20 0.00 -5.07
C SER A 172 -24.30 -1.51 -5.20
N TYR A 173 -23.72 -2.08 -6.24
CA TYR A 173 -23.67 -3.55 -6.43
C TYR A 173 -22.85 -4.24 -5.34
N LEU A 174 -21.71 -3.65 -4.96
CA LEU A 174 -20.87 -4.19 -3.89
C LEU A 174 -21.56 -4.11 -2.53
N GLU A 175 -22.27 -3.02 -2.23
CA GLU A 175 -23.05 -2.88 -1.01
C GLU A 175 -24.14 -3.96 -0.91
N GLU A 176 -24.87 -4.21 -1.99
CA GLU A 176 -25.91 -5.24 -2.03
C GLU A 176 -25.32 -6.65 -1.81
N ASN A 177 -24.23 -6.98 -2.48
CA ASN A 177 -23.56 -8.27 -2.32
C ASN A 177 -23.04 -8.49 -0.90
N LEU A 178 -22.45 -7.45 -0.28
CA LEU A 178 -21.95 -7.55 1.09
C LEU A 178 -23.08 -7.69 2.12
N LYS A 179 -24.22 -7.02 1.91
CA LYS A 179 -25.42 -7.18 2.76
C LYS A 179 -26.01 -8.59 2.71
N ASN A 180 -25.92 -9.23 1.55
CA ASN A 180 -26.44 -10.59 1.32
C ASN A 180 -25.44 -11.69 1.76
N SER A 181 -24.21 -11.32 2.17
CA SER A 181 -23.24 -12.29 2.67
C SER A 181 -23.65 -12.83 4.04
N GLU A 182 -23.46 -14.12 4.27
CA GLU A 182 -23.75 -14.79 5.55
C GLU A 182 -22.74 -14.40 6.66
N GLU A 183 -21.62 -13.80 6.31
CA GLU A 183 -20.58 -13.34 7.25
C GLU A 183 -21.07 -12.10 8.02
N LYS A 184 -21.36 -12.29 9.31
CA LYS A 184 -21.62 -11.18 10.25
C LYS A 184 -20.34 -10.86 11.04
N SER A 185 -19.37 -10.21 10.41
CA SER A 185 -18.17 -9.77 11.11
C SER A 185 -18.20 -8.25 11.33
N SER A 186 -17.57 -7.78 12.40
CA SER A 186 -17.41 -6.33 12.68
C SER A 186 -16.70 -5.62 11.52
N MET A 187 -15.81 -6.33 10.81
CA MET A 187 -15.12 -5.82 9.63
C MET A 187 -16.08 -5.57 8.46
N LEU A 188 -17.13 -6.39 8.31
CA LEU A 188 -18.12 -6.18 7.26
C LEU A 188 -18.89 -4.87 7.47
N ILE A 189 -19.19 -4.52 8.70
CA ILE A 189 -19.88 -3.26 9.05
C ILE A 189 -19.00 -2.07 8.64
N LEU A 190 -17.70 -2.12 8.93
CA LEU A 190 -16.75 -1.08 8.52
C LEU A 190 -16.69 -0.92 7.00
N GLU A 191 -16.62 -2.02 6.26
CA GLU A 191 -16.58 -1.98 4.80
C GLU A 191 -17.90 -1.46 4.19
N LEU A 192 -19.05 -1.84 4.76
CA LEU A 192 -20.33 -1.31 4.32
C LEU A 192 -20.43 0.21 4.54
N GLU A 193 -19.98 0.69 5.69
CA GLU A 193 -19.98 2.12 5.97
C GLU A 193 -18.99 2.87 5.07
N ALA A 194 -17.82 2.28 4.80
CA ALA A 194 -16.87 2.82 3.84
C ALA A 194 -17.47 2.97 2.44
N ILE A 195 -18.17 1.95 1.95
CA ILE A 195 -18.83 1.99 0.64
C ILE A 195 -19.90 3.09 0.61
N ARG A 196 -20.69 3.26 1.66
CA ARG A 196 -21.70 4.32 1.76
C ARG A 196 -21.09 5.72 1.73
N GLN A 197 -19.99 5.92 2.51
CA GLN A 197 -19.28 7.20 2.53
C GLN A 197 -18.68 7.52 1.15
N LEU A 198 -18.05 6.53 0.49
CA LEU A 198 -17.54 6.67 -0.86
C LEU A 198 -18.65 7.02 -1.86
N TYR A 199 -19.79 6.31 -1.78
CA TYR A 199 -20.95 6.56 -2.63
C TYR A 199 -21.47 8.01 -2.46
N THR A 200 -21.67 8.44 -1.21
CA THR A 200 -22.16 9.78 -0.90
C THR A 200 -21.23 10.86 -1.44
N GLN A 201 -19.93 10.72 -1.22
CA GLN A 201 -18.95 11.70 -1.70
C GLN A 201 -18.85 11.74 -3.23
N LEU A 202 -18.89 10.59 -3.90
CA LEU A 202 -18.90 10.56 -5.36
C LEU A 202 -20.19 11.15 -5.94
N GLN A 203 -21.32 10.94 -5.27
CA GLN A 203 -22.58 11.54 -5.67
C GLN A 203 -22.57 13.07 -5.52
N GLU A 204 -22.05 13.60 -4.41
CA GLU A 204 -21.86 15.04 -4.21
C GLU A 204 -20.97 15.65 -5.30
N ILE A 205 -19.88 14.97 -5.66
CA ILE A 205 -19.00 15.41 -6.75
C ILE A 205 -19.75 15.40 -8.09
N ASN A 206 -20.54 14.36 -8.38
CA ASN A 206 -21.33 14.27 -9.61
C ASN A 206 -22.36 15.41 -9.71
N ASP A 207 -23.04 15.71 -8.60
CA ASP A 207 -24.02 16.79 -8.53
C ASP A 207 -23.37 18.17 -8.74
N LEU A 208 -22.18 18.39 -8.16
CA LEU A 208 -21.40 19.61 -8.39
C LEU A 208 -20.96 19.74 -9.84
N LEU A 209 -20.49 18.68 -10.47
CA LEU A 209 -20.12 18.69 -11.89
C LEU A 209 -21.30 19.01 -12.79
N ALA A 210 -22.46 18.45 -12.49
CA ALA A 210 -23.71 18.73 -13.21
C ALA A 210 -24.18 20.19 -13.02
N GLN A 211 -24.16 20.69 -11.79
CA GLN A 211 -24.57 22.05 -11.44
C GLN A 211 -23.74 23.11 -12.16
N TYR A 212 -22.43 22.93 -12.24
CA TYR A 212 -21.51 23.88 -12.86
C TYR A 212 -21.20 23.59 -14.32
N ASN A 213 -21.85 22.59 -14.91
CA ASN A 213 -21.67 22.15 -16.31
C ASN A 213 -20.19 21.89 -16.68
N LEU A 214 -19.44 21.25 -15.75
CA LEU A 214 -18.01 20.99 -15.87
C LEU A 214 -17.68 19.69 -16.65
N ALA A 215 -18.57 19.27 -17.56
CA ALA A 215 -18.41 18.06 -18.38
C ALA A 215 -17.15 18.07 -19.29
N ILE A 216 -16.45 19.19 -19.37
CA ILE A 216 -15.26 19.39 -20.22
C ILE A 216 -13.97 18.93 -19.50
N ILE A 217 -14.05 18.51 -18.24
CA ILE A 217 -12.87 18.09 -17.48
C ILE A 217 -12.38 16.72 -17.98
N ASN A 218 -11.07 16.59 -18.15
CA ASN A 218 -10.48 15.29 -18.48
C ASN A 218 -10.66 14.31 -17.30
N ILE A 219 -11.07 13.08 -17.58
CA ILE A 219 -11.27 12.03 -16.56
C ILE A 219 -9.99 11.81 -15.69
N LYS A 220 -8.79 11.90 -16.26
CA LYS A 220 -7.56 11.78 -15.48
C LYS A 220 -7.38 12.90 -14.44
N PHE A 221 -7.76 14.12 -14.80
CA PHE A 221 -7.78 15.23 -13.85
C PHE A 221 -8.87 15.04 -12.78
N LEU A 222 -10.05 14.57 -13.17
CA LEU A 222 -11.10 14.21 -12.23
C LEU A 222 -10.64 13.13 -11.24
N ILE A 223 -9.96 12.09 -11.69
CA ILE A 223 -9.37 11.04 -10.84
C ILE A 223 -8.42 11.66 -9.81
N SER A 224 -7.54 12.59 -10.21
CA SER A 224 -6.63 13.23 -9.25
C SER A 224 -7.38 14.06 -8.21
N LEU A 225 -8.43 14.78 -8.62
CA LEU A 225 -9.27 15.57 -7.73
C LEU A 225 -10.04 14.67 -6.74
N ILE A 226 -10.68 13.62 -7.23
CA ILE A 226 -11.38 12.64 -6.38
C ILE A 226 -10.41 12.01 -5.40
N THR A 227 -9.21 11.62 -5.84
CA THR A 227 -8.19 11.02 -4.96
C THR A 227 -7.83 11.95 -3.80
N GLU A 228 -7.65 13.25 -4.04
CA GLU A 228 -7.37 14.22 -2.98
C GLU A 228 -8.55 14.37 -2.00
N ILE A 229 -9.79 14.44 -2.50
CA ILE A 229 -10.98 14.53 -1.66
C ILE A 229 -11.13 13.27 -0.80
N LEU A 230 -11.04 12.09 -1.42
CA LEU A 230 -11.21 10.81 -0.72
C LEU A 230 -10.14 10.57 0.35
N ARG A 231 -8.94 11.14 0.20
CA ARG A 231 -7.88 11.02 1.20
C ARG A 231 -8.22 11.61 2.56
N GLU A 232 -9.04 12.63 2.61
CA GLU A 232 -9.37 13.34 3.84
C GLU A 232 -10.61 12.79 4.55
N ILE A 233 -11.32 11.85 3.92
CA ILE A 233 -12.55 11.27 4.46
C ILE A 233 -12.23 10.36 5.65
N LYS A 234 -13.01 10.54 6.70
CA LYS A 234 -13.03 9.69 7.87
C LYS A 234 -14.42 9.14 8.08
N ILE A 235 -14.49 7.88 8.49
CA ILE A 235 -15.71 7.22 8.89
C ILE A 235 -15.89 7.48 10.38
N ASP A 236 -16.95 8.15 10.76
CA ASP A 236 -17.27 8.40 12.16
C ASP A 236 -17.99 7.17 12.72
N LEU A 237 -17.28 6.40 13.52
CA LEU A 237 -17.86 5.29 14.26
C LEU A 237 -18.38 5.84 15.59
N ILE A 238 -19.69 6.04 15.66
CA ILE A 238 -20.37 6.51 16.85
C ILE A 238 -21.13 5.32 17.44
N GLY A 239 -20.56 4.72 18.48
CA GLY A 239 -21.21 3.66 19.24
C GLY A 239 -22.07 4.21 20.38
N GLU A 240 -23.03 3.44 20.83
CA GLU A 240 -23.78 3.73 22.06
C GLU A 240 -22.94 3.27 23.27
N PRO A 241 -22.74 4.12 24.31
CA PRO A 241 -21.86 3.80 25.43
C PRO A 241 -22.53 2.83 26.43
N LEU A 242 -23.21 1.80 25.92
CA LEU A 242 -23.94 0.82 26.73
C LEU A 242 -23.07 -0.36 27.15
N ASP A 243 -21.95 -0.57 26.45
CA ASP A 243 -21.06 -1.71 26.70
C ASP A 243 -19.92 -1.34 27.65
N ASN A 244 -19.49 -2.32 28.45
CA ASN A 244 -18.42 -2.13 29.44
C ASN A 244 -17.03 -2.06 28.81
N ILE A 245 -16.86 -2.53 27.55
CA ILE A 245 -15.61 -2.50 26.81
C ILE A 245 -15.72 -1.45 25.70
N GLN A 246 -14.81 -0.49 25.76
CA GLN A 246 -14.76 0.62 24.82
C GLN A 246 -13.48 0.54 24.00
N VAL A 247 -13.57 0.68 22.68
CA VAL A 247 -12.43 0.90 21.79
C VAL A 247 -12.54 2.30 21.21
N MET A 248 -11.53 3.13 21.46
CA MET A 248 -11.60 4.55 21.08
C MET A 248 -10.22 5.14 20.81
N GLY A 249 -10.20 6.27 20.12
CA GLY A 249 -8.99 7.06 19.93
C GLY A 249 -8.59 7.81 21.21
N LEU A 250 -7.36 8.35 21.21
CA LEU A 250 -6.85 9.11 22.38
C LEU A 250 -7.67 10.37 22.66
N MET A 251 -8.15 11.06 21.62
CA MET A 251 -8.92 12.30 21.78
C MET A 251 -10.36 12.03 22.24
N GLU A 252 -10.93 10.92 21.82
CA GLU A 252 -12.29 10.49 22.19
C GLU A 252 -12.37 10.06 23.67
N SER A 253 -11.24 9.62 24.25
CA SER A 253 -11.14 9.26 25.68
C SER A 253 -11.21 10.47 26.63
N ARG A 254 -11.30 11.67 26.09
CA ARG A 254 -11.32 12.92 26.85
C ARG A 254 -12.54 12.99 27.79
N LEU A 255 -12.26 13.30 29.07
CA LEU A 255 -13.25 13.40 30.14
C LEU A 255 -13.91 12.08 30.58
N LEU A 256 -13.48 10.96 30.01
CA LEU A 256 -13.96 9.64 30.43
C LEU A 256 -13.01 9.02 31.47
N ASP A 257 -13.55 8.25 32.37
CA ASP A 257 -12.83 7.53 33.42
C ASP A 257 -13.08 6.02 33.26
N PHE A 258 -12.01 5.23 33.33
CA PHE A 258 -12.03 3.79 33.17
C PHE A 258 -11.30 3.13 34.35
N GLU A 259 -11.75 1.96 34.77
CA GLU A 259 -11.04 1.17 35.78
C GLU A 259 -9.79 0.51 35.20
N LYS A 260 -9.90 -0.01 33.99
CA LYS A 260 -8.82 -0.61 33.24
C LYS A 260 -8.60 0.12 31.92
N VAL A 261 -7.35 0.50 31.65
CA VAL A 261 -6.95 1.20 30.43
C VAL A 261 -5.80 0.47 29.77
N ILE A 262 -5.96 0.23 28.49
CA ILE A 262 -4.94 -0.39 27.64
C ILE A 262 -4.65 0.60 26.51
N ILE A 263 -3.45 1.18 26.48
CA ILE A 263 -3.05 2.12 25.44
C ILE A 263 -2.05 1.44 24.51
N LEU A 264 -2.39 1.33 23.23
CA LEU A 264 -1.56 0.70 22.21
C LEU A 264 -0.63 1.72 21.54
N SER A 265 0.41 1.22 20.88
CA SER A 265 1.33 2.00 20.02
C SER A 265 1.86 3.28 20.65
N LEU A 266 2.31 3.18 21.91
CA LEU A 266 3.02 4.30 22.54
C LEU A 266 4.46 4.39 22.01
N ASN A 267 4.57 4.71 20.73
CA ASN A 267 5.82 4.89 19.99
C ASN A 267 6.01 6.35 19.59
N ASN A 268 7.26 6.77 19.44
CA ASN A 268 7.62 8.18 19.25
C ASN A 268 6.99 8.80 18.00
N LYS A 269 6.89 8.06 16.90
CA LYS A 269 6.27 8.54 15.64
C LYS A 269 4.74 8.62 15.70
N ILE A 270 4.12 7.98 16.71
CA ILE A 270 2.66 7.91 16.85
C ILE A 270 2.18 8.84 17.97
N VAL A 271 2.84 8.81 19.13
CA VAL A 271 2.48 9.64 20.30
C VAL A 271 3.74 10.14 21.01
N PRO A 272 4.06 11.42 20.92
CA PRO A 272 3.47 12.45 20.07
C PRO A 272 3.81 12.19 18.62
N GLY A 273 2.86 12.25 17.71
CA GLY A 273 3.13 11.99 16.29
C GLY A 273 4.02 13.07 15.66
N ASP A 274 4.81 12.69 14.66
CA ASP A 274 5.59 13.60 13.81
C ASP A 274 4.68 14.47 12.92
N LYS A 275 3.73 15.17 13.54
CA LYS A 275 2.81 16.06 12.83
C LYS A 275 3.47 17.45 12.61
N TYR A 276 4.68 17.45 12.03
CA TYR A 276 5.25 18.70 11.56
C TYR A 276 4.45 19.22 10.36
N ILE A 277 3.62 20.23 10.60
CA ILE A 277 2.99 20.96 9.49
C ILE A 277 3.95 22.07 9.09
N PRO A 278 4.59 21.99 7.91
CA PRO A 278 5.43 23.06 7.44
C PRO A 278 4.56 24.32 7.28
N THR A 279 4.88 25.37 8.01
CA THR A 279 4.17 26.64 7.91
C THR A 279 5.13 27.73 7.46
N PHE A 280 4.60 28.72 6.73
CA PHE A 280 5.38 29.91 6.34
C PHE A 280 5.80 30.76 7.53
N ILE A 281 5.17 30.56 8.71
CA ILE A 281 5.47 31.33 9.92
C ILE A 281 6.52 30.57 10.74
N PRO A 282 7.76 31.07 10.85
CA PRO A 282 8.82 30.43 11.63
C PRO A 282 8.44 30.29 13.12
N TYR A 283 9.00 29.24 13.76
CA TYR A 283 8.71 28.89 15.16
C TYR A 283 8.82 30.08 16.13
N HIS A 284 9.87 30.92 16.00
CA HIS A 284 10.08 32.06 16.88
C HIS A 284 8.98 33.11 16.79
N PHE A 285 8.45 33.36 15.60
CA PHE A 285 7.31 34.26 15.42
C PHE A 285 6.04 33.66 16.01
N ARG A 286 5.81 32.35 15.80
CA ARG A 286 4.65 31.68 16.41
C ARG A 286 4.69 31.79 17.91
N LYS A 287 5.84 31.53 18.53
CA LYS A 287 6.03 31.67 19.99
C LYS A 287 5.82 33.09 20.47
N HIS A 288 6.35 34.11 19.76
CA HIS A 288 6.21 35.50 20.12
C HIS A 288 4.76 35.98 20.07
N PHE A 289 4.00 35.54 19.07
CA PHE A 289 2.60 35.94 18.88
C PHE A 289 1.60 34.96 19.55
N ASN A 290 2.04 34.06 20.39
CA ASN A 290 1.24 33.07 21.08
C ASN A 290 0.39 32.18 20.11
N LEU A 291 0.91 31.92 18.91
CA LEU A 291 0.30 31.00 17.97
C LEU A 291 0.60 29.55 18.40
N PRO A 292 -0.27 28.58 18.06
CA PRO A 292 -0.04 27.19 18.40
C PRO A 292 1.30 26.67 17.89
N THR A 293 2.13 26.14 18.79
CA THR A 293 3.42 25.50 18.48
C THR A 293 3.31 24.00 18.64
N GLN A 294 4.35 23.26 18.21
CA GLN A 294 4.40 21.81 18.41
C GLN A 294 4.39 21.44 19.89
N ASP A 295 5.16 22.17 20.73
CA ASP A 295 5.23 21.96 22.19
C ASP A 295 3.83 21.99 22.82
N TRP A 296 2.95 22.84 22.30
CA TRP A 296 1.58 22.96 22.81
C TRP A 296 0.73 21.73 22.47
N ARG A 297 0.90 21.16 21.28
CA ARG A 297 0.24 19.92 20.87
C ARG A 297 0.72 18.71 21.68
N GLU A 298 2.04 18.59 21.83
CA GLU A 298 2.62 17.56 22.70
C GLU A 298 2.12 17.67 24.14
N GLY A 299 1.92 18.89 24.64
CA GLY A 299 1.31 19.12 25.95
C GLY A 299 -0.15 18.64 26.06
N ILE A 300 -0.92 18.72 24.96
CA ILE A 300 -2.30 18.20 24.92
C ILE A 300 -2.29 16.67 24.98
N ASP A 301 -1.46 16.02 24.18
CA ASP A 301 -1.35 14.55 24.19
C ASP A 301 -0.88 14.04 25.55
N ALA A 302 0.12 14.69 26.12
CA ALA A 302 0.59 14.41 27.47
C ALA A 302 -0.54 14.53 28.51
N PHE A 303 -1.33 15.61 28.44
CA PHE A 303 -2.46 15.81 29.36
C PHE A 303 -3.46 14.66 29.28
N HIS A 304 -3.84 14.22 28.09
CA HIS A 304 -4.79 13.12 27.94
C HIS A 304 -4.25 11.80 28.47
N ILE A 305 -2.99 11.47 28.16
CA ILE A 305 -2.35 10.25 28.66
C ILE A 305 -2.27 10.27 30.19
N TYR A 306 -1.70 11.31 30.79
CA TYR A 306 -1.53 11.38 32.23
C TYR A 306 -2.85 11.42 32.99
N ARG A 307 -3.89 12.03 32.40
CA ARG A 307 -5.23 12.02 33.01
C ARG A 307 -5.80 10.60 33.09
N LEU A 308 -5.69 9.82 32.00
CA LEU A 308 -6.10 8.41 32.01
C LEU A 308 -5.33 7.61 33.07
N LEU A 309 -4.01 7.83 33.19
CA LEU A 309 -3.19 7.14 34.20
C LEU A 309 -3.56 7.46 35.66
N GLN A 310 -4.07 8.66 35.91
CA GLN A 310 -4.42 9.07 37.27
C GLN A 310 -5.62 8.31 37.81
N ARG A 311 -6.66 8.15 37.00
CA ARG A 311 -7.98 7.65 37.42
C ARG A 311 -8.09 6.13 37.36
N SER A 312 -7.39 5.48 36.45
CA SER A 312 -7.47 4.04 36.26
C SER A 312 -6.74 3.25 37.34
N ARG A 313 -7.20 2.04 37.63
CA ARG A 313 -6.65 1.12 38.65
C ARG A 313 -5.68 0.10 38.04
N ASP A 314 -5.99 -0.39 36.84
CA ASP A 314 -5.14 -1.32 36.07
C ASP A 314 -4.79 -0.69 34.72
N ILE A 315 -3.50 -0.49 34.48
CA ILE A 315 -3.01 0.30 33.34
C ILE A 315 -1.97 -0.53 32.57
N HIS A 316 -2.23 -0.75 31.29
CA HIS A 316 -1.33 -1.39 30.37
C HIS A 316 -0.91 -0.40 29.28
N LEU A 317 0.37 -0.13 29.21
CA LEU A 317 0.98 0.75 28.21
C LEU A 317 1.80 -0.11 27.26
N LEU A 318 1.39 -0.16 26.00
CA LEU A 318 1.92 -1.08 25.03
C LEU A 318 2.68 -0.32 23.92
N SER A 319 3.81 -0.86 23.51
CA SER A 319 4.61 -0.35 22.39
C SER A 319 5.05 -1.49 21.50
N SER A 320 5.31 -1.20 20.22
CA SER A 320 5.89 -2.12 19.26
C SER A 320 7.34 -1.74 18.97
N MET A 321 8.22 -2.74 18.75
CA MET A 321 9.59 -2.51 18.31
C MET A 321 9.66 -2.19 16.81
N PHE A 322 8.77 -2.80 16.04
CA PHE A 322 8.66 -2.59 14.59
C PHE A 322 7.24 -2.17 14.22
N ILE A 323 7.13 -1.16 13.36
CA ILE A 323 5.89 -0.69 12.76
C ILE A 323 6.14 -0.62 11.26
N ALA A 324 5.34 -1.33 10.46
CA ALA A 324 5.53 -1.44 9.01
C ALA A 324 6.99 -1.79 8.60
N ASP A 325 7.60 -2.76 9.30
CA ASP A 325 8.99 -3.23 9.14
C ASP A 325 10.10 -2.20 9.46
N GLU A 326 9.75 -1.02 9.97
CA GLU A 326 10.70 -0.03 10.48
C GLU A 326 10.86 -0.14 12.01
N GLU A 327 12.10 -0.04 12.49
CA GLU A 327 12.38 0.02 13.93
C GLU A 327 11.88 1.34 14.52
N CYS A 328 11.15 1.25 15.64
CA CYS A 328 10.51 2.39 16.28
C CYS A 328 10.93 2.57 17.73
N ASP A 329 11.26 3.81 18.08
CA ASP A 329 11.58 4.20 19.45
C ASP A 329 10.33 4.29 20.34
N TYR A 330 10.54 4.13 21.65
CA TYR A 330 9.51 4.35 22.65
C TYR A 330 9.05 5.81 22.67
N SER A 331 7.77 6.01 22.94
CA SER A 331 7.23 7.34 23.23
C SER A 331 7.97 8.00 24.40
N PRO A 332 8.23 9.31 24.34
CA PRO A 332 8.79 10.08 25.47
C PRO A 332 8.01 9.87 26.78
N TYR A 333 6.72 9.66 26.72
CA TYR A 333 5.89 9.40 27.90
C TYR A 333 6.22 8.07 28.57
N LEU A 334 6.49 7.01 27.79
CA LEU A 334 6.99 5.74 28.32
C LEU A 334 8.37 5.89 28.94
N LEU A 335 9.27 6.63 28.29
CA LEU A 335 10.60 6.88 28.80
C LEU A 335 10.56 7.64 30.13
N GLN A 336 9.69 8.63 30.28
CA GLN A 336 9.49 9.35 31.55
C GLN A 336 9.05 8.41 32.67
N LEU A 337 8.15 7.48 32.41
CA LEU A 337 7.71 6.49 33.39
C LEU A 337 8.81 5.48 33.72
N LYS A 338 9.59 5.05 32.72
CA LYS A 338 10.77 4.21 32.91
C LYS A 338 11.81 4.87 33.84
N TYR A 339 12.11 6.15 33.61
CA TYR A 339 13.03 6.91 34.48
C TYR A 339 12.50 7.11 35.90
N ARG A 340 11.18 7.02 36.10
CA ARG A 340 10.56 7.00 37.44
C ARG A 340 10.58 5.61 38.10
N GLY A 341 11.24 4.61 37.49
CA GLY A 341 11.45 3.29 38.05
C GLY A 341 10.45 2.21 37.63
N ILE A 342 9.53 2.51 36.70
CA ILE A 342 8.62 1.49 36.16
C ILE A 342 9.37 0.65 35.11
N LYS A 343 9.42 -0.67 35.30
CA LYS A 343 10.15 -1.58 34.43
C LYS A 343 9.33 -1.89 33.16
N ILE A 344 10.00 -1.88 32.02
CA ILE A 344 9.44 -2.34 30.75
C ILE A 344 9.62 -3.86 30.67
N LYS A 345 8.53 -4.59 30.43
CA LYS A 345 8.56 -6.02 30.12
C LYS A 345 8.63 -6.19 28.60
N ASN A 346 9.68 -6.77 28.11
CA ASN A 346 9.80 -7.12 26.70
C ASN A 346 9.17 -8.50 26.49
N PHE A 347 8.13 -8.56 25.71
CA PHE A 347 7.55 -9.79 25.21
C PHE A 347 8.20 -10.08 23.84
N THR A 348 9.39 -10.61 23.87
CA THR A 348 9.97 -11.31 22.74
C THR A 348 9.51 -12.76 22.84
N GLU A 349 8.28 -13.05 22.54
CA GLU A 349 7.94 -14.43 22.27
C GLU A 349 8.74 -14.85 21.05
N LYS A 350 9.53 -15.91 21.23
CA LYS A 350 10.07 -16.65 20.09
C LYS A 350 8.82 -17.05 19.31
N ILE A 351 8.54 -16.34 18.22
CA ILE A 351 7.59 -16.78 17.20
C ILE A 351 7.83 -18.26 17.04
N GLY A 352 6.82 -19.05 17.41
CA GLY A 352 6.93 -20.49 17.57
C GLY A 352 7.74 -21.09 16.44
N ASN A 353 8.64 -21.96 16.78
CA ASN A 353 9.65 -22.63 15.96
C ASN A 353 9.44 -22.32 14.48
N SER A 354 10.31 -21.44 13.94
CA SER A 354 10.42 -21.26 12.51
C SER A 354 10.19 -22.61 11.87
N SER A 355 9.13 -22.72 11.08
CA SER A 355 8.87 -23.92 10.29
C SER A 355 10.22 -24.47 9.87
N GLN A 356 10.51 -25.70 10.27
CA GLN A 356 11.81 -26.35 10.02
C GLN A 356 12.22 -25.93 8.63
N ILE A 357 13.35 -25.22 8.52
CA ILE A 357 13.88 -24.86 7.22
C ILE A 357 13.98 -26.19 6.49
N THR A 358 13.00 -26.47 5.64
CA THR A 358 13.01 -27.69 4.86
C THR A 358 14.26 -27.59 4.02
N THR A 359 15.28 -28.34 4.40
CA THR A 359 16.50 -28.50 3.62
C THR A 359 16.07 -29.19 2.34
N HIS A 360 15.76 -28.40 1.32
CA HIS A 360 15.47 -28.95 0.01
C HIS A 360 16.75 -29.56 -0.53
N THR A 361 16.77 -30.87 -0.64
CA THR A 361 17.87 -31.59 -1.31
C THR A 361 17.88 -31.16 -2.77
N VAL A 362 19.03 -30.68 -3.23
CA VAL A 362 19.22 -30.28 -4.62
C VAL A 362 19.10 -31.53 -5.49
N SER A 363 18.15 -31.54 -6.44
CA SER A 363 17.99 -32.66 -7.37
C SER A 363 19.23 -32.82 -8.27
N SER A 364 19.50 -34.03 -8.73
CA SER A 364 20.59 -34.31 -9.69
C SER A 364 20.42 -33.48 -10.98
N ASP A 365 19.17 -33.26 -11.38
CA ASP A 365 18.81 -32.49 -12.57
C ASP A 365 19.20 -30.99 -12.43
N ALA A 366 18.95 -30.41 -11.26
CA ALA A 366 19.35 -29.03 -10.98
C ALA A 366 20.88 -28.86 -10.99
N LYS A 367 21.63 -29.87 -10.50
CA LYS A 367 23.11 -29.85 -10.58
C LYS A 367 23.61 -29.86 -12.02
N ASN A 368 23.03 -30.73 -12.87
CA ASN A 368 23.40 -30.82 -14.26
C ASN A 368 23.13 -29.49 -15.01
N LYS A 369 21.97 -28.87 -14.81
CA LYS A 369 21.66 -27.55 -15.38
C LYS A 369 22.66 -26.47 -14.96
N VAL A 370 23.10 -26.46 -13.69
CA VAL A 370 24.12 -25.51 -13.24
C VAL A 370 25.47 -25.76 -13.91
N ILE A 371 25.89 -27.02 -14.04
CA ILE A 371 27.15 -27.39 -14.72
C ILE A 371 27.11 -26.97 -16.19
N ASP A 372 26.02 -27.26 -16.89
CA ASP A 372 25.82 -26.85 -18.28
C ASP A 372 25.84 -25.32 -18.45
N TYR A 373 25.23 -24.59 -17.55
CA TYR A 373 25.30 -23.12 -17.54
C TYR A 373 26.73 -22.62 -17.38
N LEU A 374 27.48 -23.17 -16.42
CA LEU A 374 28.87 -22.77 -16.15
C LEU A 374 29.82 -23.11 -17.30
N ASN A 375 29.56 -24.19 -18.06
CA ASN A 375 30.35 -24.58 -19.22
C ASN A 375 30.08 -23.68 -20.43
N ASN A 376 28.86 -23.20 -20.60
CA ASN A 376 28.43 -22.47 -21.78
C ASN A 376 28.44 -20.94 -21.60
N ASN A 377 28.49 -20.43 -20.39
CA ASN A 377 28.38 -19.00 -20.11
C ASN A 377 29.54 -18.46 -19.27
N LYS A 378 29.96 -17.23 -19.56
CA LYS A 378 30.89 -16.49 -18.69
C LYS A 378 30.11 -15.95 -17.47
N LEU A 379 30.64 -16.18 -16.27
CA LEU A 379 30.06 -15.66 -15.04
C LEU A 379 30.18 -14.13 -14.96
N ALA A 380 29.06 -13.45 -15.01
CA ALA A 380 28.99 -12.02 -14.74
C ALA A 380 29.15 -11.74 -13.24
N ARG A 381 29.69 -10.57 -12.88
CA ARG A 381 29.86 -10.14 -11.48
C ARG A 381 28.56 -10.26 -10.67
N ASN A 382 27.45 -9.85 -11.26
CA ASN A 382 26.13 -9.90 -10.61
C ASN A 382 25.65 -11.34 -10.34
N ALA A 383 26.02 -12.29 -11.21
CA ALA A 383 25.70 -13.70 -11.01
C ALA A 383 26.46 -14.28 -9.81
N ILE A 384 27.75 -13.92 -9.66
CA ILE A 384 28.58 -14.32 -8.52
C ILE A 384 28.00 -13.71 -7.21
N SER A 385 27.66 -12.43 -7.22
CA SER A 385 27.05 -11.76 -6.06
C SER A 385 25.73 -12.41 -5.66
N ALA A 386 24.88 -12.76 -6.60
CA ALA A 386 23.61 -13.45 -6.36
C ALA A 386 23.83 -14.84 -5.74
N TYR A 387 24.86 -15.58 -6.18
CA TYR A 387 25.23 -16.88 -5.62
C TYR A 387 25.73 -16.76 -4.18
N ILE A 388 26.58 -15.77 -3.89
CA ILE A 388 27.11 -15.53 -2.54
C ILE A 388 25.97 -15.15 -1.57
N GLN A 389 25.03 -14.31 -2.02
CA GLN A 389 23.87 -13.95 -1.21
C GLN A 389 22.94 -15.13 -0.94
N CYS A 390 22.59 -15.88 -1.97
CA CYS A 390 21.72 -17.03 -1.89
C CYS A 390 21.86 -17.90 -3.15
N PRO A 391 22.41 -19.14 -3.02
CA PRO A 391 22.54 -20.06 -4.15
C PRO A 391 21.22 -20.36 -4.87
N ARG A 392 20.10 -20.35 -4.12
CA ARG A 392 18.77 -20.57 -4.66
C ARG A 392 18.31 -19.38 -5.53
N LYS A 393 18.61 -18.14 -5.11
CA LYS A 393 18.36 -16.92 -5.91
C LYS A 393 19.14 -16.97 -7.22
N PHE A 394 20.41 -17.39 -7.17
CA PHE A 394 21.21 -17.59 -8.38
C PHE A 394 20.58 -18.61 -9.33
N TYR A 395 20.15 -19.78 -8.81
CA TYR A 395 19.54 -20.82 -9.61
C TYR A 395 18.28 -20.33 -10.34
N PHE A 396 17.34 -19.76 -9.62
CA PHE A 396 16.10 -19.27 -10.23
C PHE A 396 16.33 -18.14 -11.23
N LYS A 397 17.22 -17.20 -10.93
CA LYS A 397 17.43 -16.02 -11.76
C LYS A 397 18.26 -16.29 -13.02
N TYR A 398 19.32 -17.12 -12.91
CA TYR A 398 20.27 -17.31 -14.01
C TYR A 398 20.18 -18.65 -14.70
N ILE A 399 19.63 -19.68 -14.06
CA ILE A 399 19.48 -21.01 -14.63
C ILE A 399 18.07 -21.21 -15.17
N GLU A 400 17.05 -20.93 -14.36
CA GLU A 400 15.62 -21.04 -14.77
C GLU A 400 15.10 -19.76 -15.43
N ASN A 401 15.89 -18.68 -15.50
CA ASN A 401 15.53 -17.38 -16.08
C ASN A 401 14.21 -16.80 -15.54
N LEU A 402 13.91 -17.05 -14.28
CA LEU A 402 12.78 -16.41 -13.61
C LEU A 402 13.15 -14.95 -13.35
N THR A 403 12.49 -14.05 -14.08
CA THR A 403 12.62 -12.61 -13.85
C THR A 403 11.62 -12.16 -12.82
N ASP A 404 12.06 -11.39 -11.82
CA ASP A 404 11.17 -10.63 -10.95
C ASP A 404 10.45 -9.60 -11.84
N ASN A 405 9.16 -9.82 -12.10
CA ASN A 405 8.32 -8.87 -12.82
C ASN A 405 7.94 -7.64 -11.96
N ASP A 406 8.49 -7.55 -10.76
CA ASP A 406 8.18 -6.52 -9.75
C ASP A 406 9.09 -5.29 -9.82
N LEU A 407 9.68 -5.00 -10.98
CA LEU A 407 10.38 -3.73 -11.13
C LEU A 407 9.34 -2.62 -11.28
N PHE A 408 9.29 -1.74 -10.27
CA PHE A 408 8.58 -0.47 -10.40
C PHE A 408 8.98 0.22 -11.71
N PRO A 409 8.02 0.85 -12.43
CA PRO A 409 8.29 1.47 -13.73
C PRO A 409 9.46 2.47 -13.71
N GLU A 410 9.76 3.07 -12.55
CA GLU A 410 10.88 3.99 -12.34
C GLU A 410 12.24 3.26 -12.34
N GLU A 411 12.36 2.13 -11.63
CA GLU A 411 13.60 1.33 -11.62
C GLU A 411 13.89 0.66 -12.97
N ALA A 412 12.84 0.27 -13.70
CA ALA A 412 12.98 -0.23 -15.07
C ALA A 412 13.52 0.86 -15.99
N LEU A 413 13.04 2.10 -15.85
CA LEU A 413 13.48 3.25 -16.63
C LEU A 413 14.96 3.58 -16.39
N GLU A 414 15.43 3.55 -15.15
CA GLU A 414 16.84 3.78 -14.80
C GLU A 414 17.76 2.70 -15.36
N ARG A 415 17.33 1.42 -15.36
CA ARG A 415 18.09 0.31 -15.95
C ARG A 415 18.14 0.39 -17.47
N GLU A 416 17.02 0.73 -18.11
CA GLU A 416 16.96 0.96 -19.55
C GLU A 416 17.86 2.13 -19.95
N LEU A 417 17.81 3.24 -19.20
CA LEU A 417 18.69 4.40 -19.43
C LEU A 417 20.16 4.01 -19.29
N GLY A 418 20.54 3.27 -18.25
CA GLY A 418 21.90 2.77 -18.09
C GLY A 418 22.37 1.91 -19.26
N THR A 419 21.52 1.00 -19.75
CA THR A 419 21.81 0.16 -20.90
C THR A 419 21.97 0.98 -22.17
N LEU A 420 21.09 1.94 -22.42
CA LEU A 420 21.15 2.84 -23.57
C LEU A 420 22.40 3.72 -23.55
N ILE A 421 22.79 4.24 -22.38
CA ILE A 421 24.03 5.02 -22.22
C ILE A 421 25.24 4.15 -22.59
N HIS A 422 25.33 2.91 -22.08
CA HIS A 422 26.41 2.00 -22.43
C HIS A 422 26.45 1.65 -23.91
N GLN A 423 25.30 1.45 -24.54
CA GLN A 423 25.21 1.21 -25.99
C GLN A 423 25.62 2.44 -26.81
N ALA A 424 25.18 3.64 -26.39
CA ALA A 424 25.55 4.89 -27.02
C ALA A 424 27.07 5.12 -26.96
N LEU A 425 27.65 4.96 -25.78
CA LEU A 425 29.12 5.08 -25.60
C LEU A 425 29.87 4.02 -26.43
N ASN A 426 29.41 2.77 -26.42
CA ASN A 426 30.04 1.75 -27.21
C ASN A 426 30.01 2.08 -28.70
N ASN A 427 28.88 2.53 -29.25
CA ASN A 427 28.73 2.91 -30.64
C ASN A 427 29.59 4.12 -31.03
N LEU A 428 29.76 5.09 -30.09
CA LEU A 428 30.59 6.28 -30.32
C LEU A 428 32.09 5.95 -30.30
N PHE A 429 32.52 5.01 -29.46
CA PHE A 429 33.95 4.74 -29.25
C PHE A 429 34.46 3.47 -29.93
N ILE A 430 33.61 2.62 -30.53
CA ILE A 430 34.00 1.33 -31.13
C ILE A 430 35.05 1.49 -32.21
N ASN A 431 34.99 2.58 -33.03
CA ASN A 431 35.92 2.87 -34.10
C ASN A 431 37.25 3.44 -33.63
N TYR A 432 37.34 3.80 -32.35
CA TYR A 432 38.51 4.41 -31.71
C TYR A 432 39.15 3.49 -30.67
N LYS A 433 38.72 2.24 -30.60
CA LYS A 433 39.30 1.22 -29.74
C LYS A 433 40.81 1.10 -30.07
N ASP A 434 41.63 1.08 -29.03
CA ASP A 434 43.11 0.99 -29.10
C ASP A 434 43.81 2.19 -29.79
N LYS A 435 43.14 3.35 -29.95
CA LYS A 435 43.74 4.57 -30.45
C LYS A 435 43.86 5.61 -29.30
N MET A 436 44.93 6.42 -29.33
CA MET A 436 45.01 7.59 -28.45
C MET A 436 43.92 8.59 -28.84
N VAL A 437 43.12 9.01 -27.89
CA VAL A 437 42.02 9.97 -28.11
C VAL A 437 42.62 11.39 -28.15
N ASP A 438 42.58 12.00 -29.33
CA ASP A 438 43.02 13.38 -29.56
C ASP A 438 41.80 14.32 -29.65
N ILE A 439 42.04 15.65 -29.55
CA ILE A 439 40.99 16.69 -29.56
C ILE A 439 40.12 16.59 -30.82
N THR A 440 40.69 16.23 -31.95
CA THR A 440 39.99 16.03 -33.23
C THR A 440 38.99 14.86 -33.15
N ILE A 441 39.36 13.77 -32.47
CA ILE A 441 38.50 12.60 -32.26
C ILE A 441 37.34 12.99 -31.32
N LEU A 442 37.60 13.74 -30.26
CA LEU A 442 36.56 14.22 -29.35
C LEU A 442 35.55 15.14 -30.05
N GLN A 443 36.00 16.02 -30.94
CA GLN A 443 35.11 16.87 -31.75
C GLN A 443 34.23 16.03 -32.69
N ASN A 444 34.80 15.00 -33.34
CA ASN A 444 34.04 14.10 -34.19
C ASN A 444 33.01 13.27 -33.39
N ILE A 445 33.35 12.78 -32.22
CA ILE A 445 32.43 12.09 -31.31
C ILE A 445 31.29 13.03 -30.91
N LYS A 446 31.62 14.27 -30.51
CA LYS A 446 30.61 15.27 -30.12
C LYS A 446 29.61 15.56 -31.25
N ASN A 447 30.08 15.66 -32.49
CA ASN A 447 29.22 15.90 -33.66
C ASN A 447 28.31 14.70 -33.98
N ASN A 448 28.68 13.48 -33.57
CA ASN A 448 27.94 12.26 -33.85
C ASN A 448 26.98 11.83 -32.71
N ILE A 449 27.00 12.50 -31.54
CA ILE A 449 26.15 12.17 -30.39
C ILE A 449 24.68 12.17 -30.79
N ASP A 450 24.22 13.22 -31.44
CA ASP A 450 22.81 13.34 -31.85
C ASP A 450 22.35 12.26 -32.80
N ALA A 451 23.20 11.87 -33.74
CA ALA A 451 22.90 10.81 -34.68
C ALA A 451 22.79 9.44 -34.00
N VAL A 452 23.73 9.14 -33.10
CA VAL A 452 23.75 7.87 -32.35
C VAL A 452 22.57 7.78 -31.36
N CYS A 453 22.27 8.86 -30.63
CA CYS A 453 21.13 8.90 -29.73
C CYS A 453 19.78 8.74 -30.45
N ASN A 454 19.64 9.37 -31.64
CA ASN A 454 18.42 9.23 -32.43
C ASN A 454 18.28 7.84 -33.08
N ALA A 455 19.39 7.13 -33.34
CA ALA A 455 19.37 5.76 -33.85
C ALA A 455 19.03 4.72 -32.81
N LEU A 456 19.39 4.95 -31.54
CA LEU A 456 19.13 4.04 -30.41
C LEU A 456 17.72 4.14 -29.87
N ILE A 457 17.08 5.31 -29.97
CA ILE A 457 15.75 5.55 -29.40
C ILE A 457 14.75 5.67 -30.56
N PRO A 458 13.78 4.74 -30.68
CA PRO A 458 12.76 4.79 -31.74
C PRO A 458 11.97 6.10 -31.69
N ASN A 459 11.59 6.62 -32.84
CA ASN A 459 10.78 7.83 -32.96
C ASN A 459 9.33 7.53 -32.52
N ASN A 460 9.08 7.63 -31.23
CA ASN A 460 7.76 7.66 -30.65
C ASN A 460 7.57 8.99 -29.92
N ASP A 461 6.45 9.67 -30.18
CA ASP A 461 6.10 10.97 -29.57
C ASP A 461 5.69 10.90 -28.08
N SER A 462 6.09 9.85 -27.39
CA SER A 462 5.87 9.70 -25.95
C SER A 462 6.76 10.65 -25.17
N ILE A 463 6.20 11.36 -24.19
CA ILE A 463 6.92 12.25 -23.27
C ILE A 463 8.11 11.54 -22.60
N LYS A 464 7.98 10.23 -22.32
CA LYS A 464 9.06 9.40 -21.76
C LYS A 464 10.26 9.30 -22.72
N VAL A 465 10.00 9.14 -24.01
CA VAL A 465 11.06 9.07 -25.06
C VAL A 465 11.77 10.42 -25.21
N LEU A 466 11.04 11.53 -25.10
CA LEU A 466 11.62 12.87 -25.12
C LEU A 466 12.49 13.15 -23.88
N LEU A 467 12.07 12.73 -22.71
CA LEU A 467 12.86 12.81 -21.48
C LEU A 467 14.12 11.95 -21.54
N LEU A 468 14.00 10.70 -22.02
CA LEU A 468 15.16 9.82 -22.25
C LEU A 468 16.15 10.41 -23.24
N LYS A 469 15.67 11.00 -24.35
CA LYS A 469 16.52 11.71 -25.32
C LYS A 469 17.25 12.89 -24.69
N HIS A 470 16.57 13.65 -23.84
CA HIS A 470 17.18 14.79 -23.16
C HIS A 470 18.24 14.34 -22.13
N GLN A 471 17.94 13.32 -21.33
CA GLN A 471 18.88 12.76 -20.34
C GLN A 471 20.07 12.05 -20.99
N LEU A 472 19.91 11.45 -22.17
CA LEU A 472 21.01 10.82 -22.90
C LEU A 472 21.95 11.83 -23.54
N LYS A 473 21.47 13.05 -23.84
CA LYS A 473 22.24 14.14 -24.45
C LYS A 473 22.95 15.04 -23.43
N SER A 474 22.44 15.07 -22.20
CA SER A 474 23.06 15.81 -21.08
C SER A 474 24.28 15.08 -20.53
#